data_74ae984f5cf817222e16a1318efc9a7f
#
_entry.id   74ae984f5cf817222e16a1318efc9a7f
#
_cell.length_a   1.000
_cell.length_b   1.000
_cell.length_c   1.000
_cell.angle_alpha   90.00
_cell.angle_beta   90.00
_cell.angle_gamma   90.00
#
_symmetry.space_group_name_H-M   'P 1'
#
loop_
_entity.id
_entity.type
_entity.pdbx_description
1 polymer ?
#
loop_
_entity_poly.entity_id
_entity_poly.type
_entity_poly.pdbx_seq_one_letter_code
_entity_poly.pdbx_strand_id
1 'polypeptide(L)'
;MKNRLFEFLVCPTCRGEISLYIRKKIKNEIIEGKLNCKKCQESFPILGGIPRFVVDKTKGFVKTENAFSAKWRTHHKNHQAQDWIDFQQKWFLERYGWKSIKQFNGFLKNKHTILDAGTGIGNSAQMLSANPDSEVFALDASESIDFAYKKYGKIPNIHFLQADLRKLPFNKKFLDRKSVV
;
A
#
# COMPACT_ATOMS: atom_id res chain seq x y z
N MET A 1 -4.67 4.43 -9.32
CA MET A 1 -3.35 3.74 -9.47
C MET A 1 -2.44 4.58 -10.34
N LYS A 2 -1.25 4.89 -9.86
CA LYS A 2 -0.21 5.59 -10.64
C LYS A 2 0.39 4.63 -11.68
N ASN A 3 0.71 5.14 -12.88
CA ASN A 3 1.29 4.31 -13.95
C ASN A 3 2.59 3.63 -13.50
N ARG A 4 3.43 4.33 -12.75
CA ARG A 4 4.71 3.83 -12.22
C ARG A 4 4.56 2.53 -11.43
N LEU A 5 3.47 2.36 -10.67
CA LEU A 5 3.21 1.13 -9.92
C LEU A 5 3.21 -0.11 -10.81
N PHE A 6 2.69 -0.01 -12.03
CA PHE A 6 2.55 -1.15 -12.94
C PHE A 6 3.88 -1.84 -13.26
N GLU A 7 4.99 -1.09 -13.30
CA GLU A 7 6.33 -1.62 -13.60
C GLU A 7 6.85 -2.63 -12.57
N PHE A 8 6.28 -2.62 -11.35
CA PHE A 8 6.69 -3.49 -10.27
C PHE A 8 5.80 -4.73 -10.10
N LEU A 9 4.65 -4.78 -10.81
CA LEU A 9 3.62 -5.76 -10.55
C LEU A 9 3.81 -7.06 -11.35
N VAL A 10 3.48 -8.18 -10.68
CA VAL A 10 3.29 -9.51 -11.27
C VAL A 10 2.07 -10.18 -10.65
N CYS A 11 1.62 -11.26 -11.26
CA CYS A 11 0.54 -12.07 -10.69
C CYS A 11 0.95 -12.66 -9.32
N PRO A 12 0.19 -12.42 -8.25
CA PRO A 12 0.51 -12.96 -6.93
C PRO A 12 0.36 -14.48 -6.85
N THR A 13 -0.45 -15.09 -7.70
CA THR A 13 -0.73 -16.52 -7.70
C THR A 13 0.34 -17.32 -8.44
N CYS A 14 0.69 -16.94 -9.67
CA CYS A 14 1.60 -17.75 -10.50
C CYS A 14 2.89 -17.02 -10.90
N ARG A 15 3.10 -15.78 -10.43
CA ARG A 15 4.25 -14.92 -10.73
C ARG A 15 4.38 -14.55 -12.22
N GLY A 16 3.36 -14.84 -13.02
CA GLY A 16 3.31 -14.51 -14.45
C GLY A 16 3.17 -13.01 -14.68
N GLU A 17 3.51 -12.60 -15.89
CA GLU A 17 3.34 -11.23 -16.38
C GLU A 17 1.86 -10.84 -16.38
N ILE A 18 1.57 -9.59 -16.05
CA ILE A 18 0.23 -9.02 -16.10
C ILE A 18 0.12 -7.97 -17.21
N SER A 19 -1.04 -7.93 -17.84
CA SER A 19 -1.45 -6.88 -18.77
C SER A 19 -2.42 -5.93 -18.08
N LEU A 20 -2.41 -4.67 -18.51
CA LEU A 20 -3.24 -3.61 -17.97
C LEU A 20 -4.33 -3.22 -18.97
N TYR A 21 -5.58 -3.31 -18.54
CA TYR A 21 -6.74 -2.74 -19.22
C TYR A 21 -7.26 -1.54 -18.47
N ILE A 22 -7.31 -0.37 -19.09
CA ILE A 22 -7.76 0.89 -18.50
C ILE A 22 -9.18 1.18 -18.94
N ARG A 23 -10.12 1.28 -17.98
CA ARG A 23 -11.49 1.71 -18.23
C ARG A 23 -11.65 3.22 -18.03
N LYS A 24 -11.05 3.76 -16.96
CA LYS A 24 -11.14 5.18 -16.62
C LYS A 24 -9.81 5.70 -16.09
N LYS A 25 -9.38 6.83 -16.63
CA LYS A 25 -8.20 7.56 -16.20
C LYS A 25 -8.56 9.00 -15.88
N ILE A 26 -8.02 9.55 -14.80
CA ILE A 26 -8.14 10.98 -14.46
C ILE A 26 -6.73 11.53 -14.31
N LYS A 27 -6.37 12.50 -15.14
CA LYS A 27 -4.99 13.00 -15.28
C LYS A 27 -4.03 11.82 -15.50
N ASN A 28 -3.05 11.64 -14.62
CA ASN A 28 -2.05 10.58 -14.71
C ASN A 28 -2.37 9.34 -13.88
N GLU A 29 -3.60 9.24 -13.32
CA GLU A 29 -4.00 8.13 -12.46
C GLU A 29 -5.09 7.28 -13.10
N ILE A 30 -4.90 5.96 -13.07
CA ILE A 30 -5.88 4.96 -13.47
C ILE A 30 -6.84 4.78 -12.29
N ILE A 31 -8.10 5.15 -12.49
CA ILE A 31 -9.14 5.08 -11.47
C ILE A 31 -9.89 3.75 -11.54
N GLU A 32 -10.17 3.29 -12.76
CA GLU A 32 -10.85 2.01 -13.00
C GLU A 32 -10.14 1.24 -14.12
N GLY A 33 -10.04 -0.06 -13.93
CA GLY A 33 -9.41 -0.95 -14.90
C GLY A 33 -9.29 -2.37 -14.38
N LYS A 34 -8.47 -3.16 -15.06
CA LYS A 34 -8.17 -4.55 -14.70
C LYS A 34 -6.71 -4.86 -14.97
N LEU A 35 -6.14 -5.68 -14.13
CA LEU A 35 -4.85 -6.31 -14.31
C LEU A 35 -5.08 -7.80 -14.60
N ASN A 36 -4.74 -8.27 -15.79
CA ASN A 36 -4.99 -9.64 -16.20
C ASN A 36 -3.67 -10.42 -16.30
N CYS A 37 -3.61 -11.56 -15.66
CA CYS A 37 -2.45 -12.44 -15.76
C CYS A 37 -2.41 -13.13 -17.13
N LYS A 38 -1.31 -13.01 -17.86
CA LYS A 38 -1.13 -13.67 -19.16
C LYS A 38 -0.95 -15.19 -19.03
N LYS A 39 -0.55 -15.71 -17.84
CA LYS A 39 -0.27 -17.12 -17.62
C LYS A 39 -1.45 -17.90 -17.06
N CYS A 40 -2.04 -17.46 -15.93
CA CYS A 40 -3.13 -18.19 -15.26
C CYS A 40 -4.51 -17.58 -15.49
N GLN A 41 -4.61 -16.52 -16.28
CA GLN A 41 -5.86 -15.84 -16.66
C GLN A 41 -6.60 -15.18 -15.48
N GLU A 42 -6.02 -15.16 -14.26
CA GLU A 42 -6.61 -14.42 -13.16
C GLU A 42 -6.68 -12.92 -13.46
N SER A 43 -7.75 -12.29 -12.99
CA SER A 43 -8.03 -10.88 -13.19
C SER A 43 -8.21 -10.16 -11.86
N PHE A 44 -7.51 -9.04 -11.71
CA PHE A 44 -7.51 -8.21 -10.50
C PHE A 44 -8.07 -6.83 -10.86
N PRO A 45 -9.17 -6.39 -10.25
CA PRO A 45 -9.75 -5.10 -10.58
C PRO A 45 -8.92 -3.95 -10.01
N ILE A 46 -8.95 -2.81 -10.71
CA ILE A 46 -8.55 -1.50 -10.19
C ILE A 46 -9.83 -0.74 -9.88
N LEU A 47 -10.08 -0.44 -8.60
CA LEU A 47 -11.27 0.24 -8.12
C LEU A 47 -10.86 1.46 -7.29
N GLY A 48 -11.40 2.64 -7.67
CA GLY A 48 -11.08 3.88 -6.97
C GLY A 48 -9.60 4.24 -6.98
N GLY A 49 -8.84 3.79 -8.00
CA GLY A 49 -7.41 4.04 -8.08
C GLY A 49 -6.52 3.03 -7.34
N ILE A 50 -7.11 1.98 -6.76
CA ILE A 50 -6.38 0.97 -5.98
C ILE A 50 -6.49 -0.39 -6.68
N PRO A 51 -5.38 -1.06 -7.03
CA PRO A 51 -5.41 -2.44 -7.51
C PRO A 51 -5.72 -3.40 -6.34
N ARG A 52 -6.61 -4.38 -6.59
CA ARG A 52 -7.13 -5.30 -5.59
C ARG A 52 -6.61 -6.71 -5.86
N PHE A 53 -5.60 -7.13 -5.10
CA PHE A 53 -4.94 -8.44 -5.23
C PHE A 53 -5.33 -9.44 -4.14
N VAL A 54 -6.42 -9.20 -3.42
CA VAL A 54 -6.91 -10.16 -2.42
C VAL A 54 -7.61 -11.30 -3.13
N VAL A 55 -6.95 -12.45 -3.18
CA VAL A 55 -7.44 -13.68 -3.82
C VAL A 55 -7.90 -14.75 -2.83
N ASP A 56 -7.47 -14.66 -1.56
CA ASP A 56 -7.89 -15.60 -0.53
C ASP A 56 -9.29 -15.28 -0.04
N LYS A 57 -10.21 -16.23 -0.28
CA LYS A 57 -11.62 -16.14 0.14
C LYS A 57 -11.94 -17.14 1.25
N THR A 58 -10.93 -17.68 1.94
CA THR A 58 -11.17 -18.58 3.06
C THR A 58 -11.94 -17.87 4.18
N LYS A 59 -12.83 -18.63 4.87
CA LYS A 59 -13.65 -18.05 5.95
C LYS A 59 -12.80 -17.38 7.04
N GLY A 60 -11.63 -17.93 7.35
CA GLY A 60 -10.72 -17.37 8.35
C GLY A 60 -10.11 -16.05 7.91
N PHE A 61 -9.65 -15.93 6.67
CA PHE A 61 -9.11 -14.71 6.12
C PHE A 61 -10.17 -13.60 6.05
N VAL A 62 -11.35 -13.92 5.51
CA VAL A 62 -12.49 -12.97 5.40
C VAL A 62 -12.93 -12.48 6.78
N LYS A 63 -12.98 -13.37 7.80
CA LYS A 63 -13.31 -12.97 9.18
C LYS A 63 -12.30 -11.97 9.73
N THR A 64 -11.02 -12.22 9.53
CA THR A 64 -9.95 -11.33 10.01
C THR A 64 -9.98 -9.98 9.28
N GLU A 65 -10.09 -9.98 7.94
CA GLU A 65 -10.20 -8.77 7.13
C GLU A 65 -11.42 -7.93 7.54
N ASN A 66 -12.59 -8.56 7.72
CA ASN A 66 -13.80 -7.88 8.15
C ASN A 66 -13.67 -7.25 9.55
N ALA A 67 -13.00 -7.92 10.49
CA ALA A 67 -12.75 -7.39 11.82
C ALA A 67 -11.86 -6.13 11.77
N PHE A 68 -10.80 -6.14 10.98
CA PHE A 68 -9.97 -4.95 10.76
C PHE A 68 -10.72 -3.84 10.04
N SER A 69 -11.47 -4.16 8.99
CA SER A 69 -12.31 -3.19 8.27
C SER A 69 -13.36 -2.55 9.18
N ALA A 70 -14.03 -3.32 10.04
CA ALA A 70 -14.99 -2.82 11.01
C ALA A 70 -14.34 -1.87 12.02
N LYS A 71 -13.17 -2.25 12.58
CA LYS A 71 -12.40 -1.41 13.48
C LYS A 71 -12.09 -0.06 12.85
N TRP A 72 -11.59 -0.04 11.62
CA TRP A 72 -11.23 1.21 10.94
C TRP A 72 -12.44 2.06 10.57
N ARG A 73 -13.57 1.46 10.15
CA ARG A 73 -14.82 2.20 9.91
C ARG A 73 -15.30 2.93 11.16
N THR A 74 -15.23 2.29 12.33
CA THR A 74 -15.69 2.87 13.59
C THR A 74 -14.76 3.97 14.10
N HIS A 75 -13.46 3.79 13.95
CA HIS A 75 -12.46 4.65 14.59
C HIS A 75 -11.83 5.69 13.64
N HIS A 76 -12.13 5.67 12.33
CA HIS A 76 -11.43 6.51 11.35
C HIS A 76 -11.53 8.02 11.65
N LYS A 77 -12.63 8.51 12.21
CA LYS A 77 -12.81 9.94 12.55
C LYS A 77 -11.80 10.37 13.63
N ASN A 78 -11.66 9.57 14.68
CA ASN A 78 -10.72 9.84 15.78
C ASN A 78 -9.26 9.75 15.31
N HIS A 79 -8.97 8.85 14.37
CA HIS A 79 -7.63 8.64 13.82
C HIS A 79 -7.21 9.70 12.78
N GLN A 80 -8.06 10.67 12.47
CA GLN A 80 -7.72 11.81 11.61
C GLN A 80 -7.35 13.07 12.41
N ALA A 81 -7.61 13.09 13.72
CA ALA A 81 -7.22 14.20 14.59
C ALA A 81 -5.69 14.35 14.62
N GLN A 82 -5.18 15.58 14.64
CA GLN A 82 -3.74 15.87 14.63
C GLN A 82 -3.04 15.21 15.82
N ASP A 83 -3.62 15.31 17.01
CA ASP A 83 -3.09 14.71 18.25
C ASP A 83 -2.87 13.18 18.12
N TRP A 84 -3.77 12.50 17.40
CA TRP A 84 -3.63 11.07 17.12
C TRP A 84 -2.49 10.79 16.15
N ILE A 85 -2.33 11.62 15.12
CA ILE A 85 -1.25 11.50 14.15
C ILE A 85 0.10 11.70 14.85
N ASP A 86 0.22 12.72 15.69
CA ASP A 86 1.42 13.02 16.46
C ASP A 86 1.76 11.90 17.45
N PHE A 87 0.74 11.38 18.14
CA PHE A 87 0.89 10.20 18.99
C PHE A 87 1.40 8.99 18.19
N GLN A 88 0.83 8.70 17.03
CA GLN A 88 1.26 7.58 16.21
C GLN A 88 2.69 7.77 15.67
N GLN A 89 3.08 8.98 15.28
CA GLN A 89 4.45 9.27 14.87
C GLN A 89 5.44 9.02 16.00
N LYS A 90 5.15 9.55 17.19
CA LYS A 90 5.97 9.33 18.37
C LYS A 90 6.09 7.85 18.68
N TRP A 91 4.95 7.14 18.77
CA TRP A 91 4.91 5.70 19.00
C TRP A 91 5.71 4.90 17.98
N PHE A 92 5.61 5.25 16.67
CA PHE A 92 6.36 4.63 15.60
C PHE A 92 7.87 4.82 15.80
N LEU A 93 8.32 6.04 16.08
CA LEU A 93 9.73 6.32 16.29
C LEU A 93 10.28 5.53 17.49
N GLU A 94 9.57 5.55 18.61
CA GLU A 94 9.95 4.83 19.84
C GLU A 94 10.01 3.32 19.62
N ARG A 95 9.00 2.74 18.96
CA ARG A 95 8.90 1.31 18.69
C ARG A 95 10.07 0.79 17.85
N TYR A 96 10.53 1.57 16.89
CA TYR A 96 11.62 1.19 15.99
C TYR A 96 12.98 1.77 16.43
N GLY A 97 13.07 2.34 17.63
CA GLY A 97 14.32 2.81 18.24
C GLY A 97 14.86 4.12 17.67
N TRP A 98 14.02 4.91 16.99
CA TRP A 98 14.42 6.21 16.46
C TRP A 98 14.33 7.29 17.54
N LYS A 99 15.44 7.99 17.79
CA LYS A 99 15.51 9.07 18.79
C LYS A 99 14.80 10.35 18.31
N SER A 100 14.62 10.52 17.00
CA SER A 100 13.97 11.71 16.42
C SER A 100 13.55 11.48 14.97
N ILE A 101 12.61 12.31 14.49
CA ILE A 101 12.21 12.35 13.08
C ILE A 101 13.40 12.71 12.17
N LYS A 102 14.34 13.52 12.63
CA LYS A 102 15.56 13.88 11.87
C LYS A 102 16.43 12.64 11.62
N GLN A 103 16.62 11.81 12.64
CA GLN A 103 17.38 10.56 12.52
C GLN A 103 16.67 9.58 11.56
N PHE A 104 15.36 9.43 11.71
CA PHE A 104 14.55 8.59 10.84
C PHE A 104 14.62 9.05 9.37
N ASN A 105 14.44 10.35 9.12
CA ASN A 105 14.57 10.91 7.76
C ASN A 105 16.00 10.72 7.19
N GLY A 106 17.04 10.79 8.04
CA GLY A 106 18.41 10.47 7.64
C GLY A 106 18.56 9.02 7.17
N PHE A 107 17.90 8.08 7.84
CA PHE A 107 17.85 6.67 7.43
C PHE A 107 17.16 6.49 6.07
N LEU A 108 16.09 7.26 5.81
CA LEU A 108 15.33 7.14 4.56
C LEU A 108 16.09 7.66 3.33
N LYS A 109 17.08 8.52 3.49
CA LYS A 109 17.83 9.14 2.35
C LYS A 109 18.41 8.14 1.36
N ASN A 110 18.82 6.97 1.85
CA ASN A 110 19.44 5.91 1.03
C ASN A 110 18.47 4.76 0.70
N LYS A 111 17.15 4.97 0.90
CA LYS A 111 16.12 3.97 0.60
C LYS A 111 15.39 4.36 -0.67
N HIS A 112 15.45 3.51 -1.69
CA HIS A 112 14.80 3.76 -2.97
C HIS A 112 13.45 3.06 -3.09
N THR A 113 13.28 1.93 -2.40
CA THR A 113 12.04 1.14 -2.43
C THR A 113 11.70 0.71 -1.01
N ILE A 114 10.53 1.11 -0.54
CA ILE A 114 10.07 0.86 0.84
C ILE A 114 8.72 0.15 0.77
N LEU A 115 8.60 -0.95 1.49
CA LEU A 115 7.34 -1.67 1.67
C LEU A 115 6.77 -1.37 3.07
N ASP A 116 5.61 -0.74 3.11
CA ASP A 116 4.81 -0.58 4.33
C ASP A 116 3.75 -1.70 4.37
N ALA A 117 4.07 -2.73 5.14
CA ALA A 117 3.30 -3.97 5.21
C ALA A 117 2.24 -3.91 6.30
N GLY A 118 0.97 -3.81 5.92
CA GLY A 118 -0.15 -3.60 6.83
C GLY A 118 -0.32 -2.12 7.17
N THR A 119 -0.31 -1.27 6.16
CA THR A 119 -0.33 0.20 6.28
C THR A 119 -1.55 0.76 7.03
N GLY A 120 -2.64 -0.01 7.14
CA GLY A 120 -3.89 0.45 7.74
C GLY A 120 -4.42 1.71 7.04
N ILE A 121 -4.55 2.80 7.78
CA ILE A 121 -5.00 4.10 7.27
C ILE A 121 -3.87 4.98 6.69
N GLY A 122 -2.66 4.43 6.53
CA GLY A 122 -1.56 5.02 5.76
C GLY A 122 -0.67 6.03 6.48
N ASN A 123 -0.77 6.16 7.81
CA ASN A 123 0.04 7.15 8.54
C ASN A 123 1.54 6.81 8.51
N SER A 124 1.90 5.51 8.60
CA SER A 124 3.28 5.04 8.40
C SER A 124 3.79 5.30 6.98
N ALA A 125 2.96 5.00 5.97
CA ALA A 125 3.31 5.28 4.57
C ALA A 125 3.63 6.76 4.34
N GLN A 126 2.86 7.66 4.96
CA GLN A 126 3.12 9.11 4.88
C GLN A 126 4.46 9.48 5.49
N MET A 127 4.83 8.93 6.64
CA MET A 127 6.14 9.17 7.25
C MET A 127 7.28 8.62 6.38
N LEU A 128 7.11 7.41 5.83
CA LEU A 128 8.08 6.75 4.96
C LEU A 128 8.31 7.49 3.64
N SER A 129 7.34 8.29 3.19
CA SER A 129 7.42 9.07 1.96
C SER A 129 8.22 10.38 2.07
N ALA A 130 8.82 10.64 3.23
CA ALA A 130 9.59 11.87 3.47
C ALA A 130 10.81 12.04 2.54
N ASN A 131 11.35 10.95 1.99
CA ASN A 131 12.32 11.02 0.91
C ASN A 131 11.58 10.97 -0.44
N PRO A 132 11.55 12.05 -1.24
CA PRO A 132 10.84 12.08 -2.52
C PRO A 132 11.44 11.16 -3.59
N ASP A 133 12.71 10.76 -3.44
CA ASP A 133 13.41 9.86 -4.37
C ASP A 133 13.11 8.38 -4.10
N SER A 134 12.38 8.07 -3.03
CA SER A 134 11.93 6.72 -2.72
C SER A 134 10.53 6.43 -3.26
N GLU A 135 10.27 5.18 -3.60
CA GLU A 135 8.94 4.66 -3.93
C GLU A 135 8.42 3.89 -2.71
N VAL A 136 7.31 4.34 -2.13
CA VAL A 136 6.68 3.69 -0.97
C VAL A 136 5.48 2.87 -1.44
N PHE A 137 5.48 1.60 -1.12
CA PHE A 137 4.41 0.66 -1.46
C PHE A 137 3.64 0.31 -0.18
N ALA A 138 2.47 0.92 -0.06
CA ALA A 138 1.59 0.79 1.10
C ALA A 138 0.54 -0.30 0.85
N LEU A 139 0.64 -1.42 1.58
CA LEU A 139 -0.23 -2.57 1.42
C LEU A 139 -1.08 -2.80 2.65
N ASP A 140 -2.35 -3.11 2.42
CA ASP A 140 -3.24 -3.67 3.43
C ASP A 140 -4.22 -4.64 2.78
N ALA A 141 -4.63 -5.68 3.50
CA ALA A 141 -5.62 -6.63 3.00
C ALA A 141 -7.05 -6.11 3.20
N SER A 142 -7.26 -5.25 4.17
CA SER A 142 -8.56 -4.72 4.57
C SER A 142 -8.99 -3.48 3.76
N GLU A 143 -10.23 -3.05 3.96
CA GLU A 143 -10.77 -1.81 3.37
C GLU A 143 -10.12 -0.53 3.93
N SER A 144 -9.28 -0.64 4.96
CA SER A 144 -8.55 0.52 5.50
C SER A 144 -7.70 1.23 4.44
N ILE A 145 -7.28 0.50 3.41
CA ILE A 145 -6.53 1.02 2.27
C ILE A 145 -7.27 2.12 1.51
N ASP A 146 -8.61 2.08 1.51
CA ASP A 146 -9.44 3.12 0.88
C ASP A 146 -9.35 4.44 1.63
N PHE A 147 -9.32 4.39 2.97
CA PHE A 147 -9.10 5.58 3.80
C PHE A 147 -7.69 6.12 3.62
N ALA A 148 -6.69 5.24 3.57
CA ALA A 148 -5.31 5.61 3.32
C ALA A 148 -5.14 6.33 1.97
N TYR A 149 -5.71 5.77 0.91
CA TYR A 149 -5.67 6.36 -0.43
C TYR A 149 -6.41 7.70 -0.50
N LYS A 150 -7.60 7.80 0.12
CA LYS A 150 -8.36 9.07 0.17
C LYS A 150 -7.55 10.18 0.83
N LYS A 151 -6.80 9.86 1.90
CA LYS A 151 -6.01 10.83 2.67
C LYS A 151 -4.67 11.17 2.01
N TYR A 152 -3.95 10.16 1.54
CA TYR A 152 -2.55 10.29 1.12
C TYR A 152 -2.30 9.95 -0.36
N GLY A 153 -3.31 9.57 -1.12
CA GLY A 153 -3.18 9.17 -2.54
C GLY A 153 -2.55 10.23 -3.44
N LYS A 154 -2.64 11.51 -3.06
CA LYS A 154 -2.02 12.63 -3.80
C LYS A 154 -0.50 12.72 -3.61
N ILE A 155 0.09 12.05 -2.61
CA ILE A 155 1.54 12.04 -2.40
C ILE A 155 2.19 11.28 -3.56
N PRO A 156 3.11 11.89 -4.33
CA PRO A 156 3.55 11.34 -5.62
C PRO A 156 4.23 9.97 -5.51
N ASN A 157 5.01 9.76 -4.48
CA ASN A 157 5.85 8.57 -4.27
C ASN A 157 5.21 7.48 -3.39
N ILE A 158 3.89 7.57 -3.07
CA ILE A 158 3.18 6.49 -2.38
C ILE A 158 2.29 5.73 -3.37
N HIS A 159 2.39 4.40 -3.35
CA HIS A 159 1.57 3.47 -4.12
C HIS A 159 0.73 2.62 -3.17
N PHE A 160 -0.59 2.70 -3.28
CA PHE A 160 -1.53 1.94 -2.45
C PHE A 160 -2.03 0.70 -3.17
N LEU A 161 -2.00 -0.45 -2.48
CA LEU A 161 -2.47 -1.74 -2.98
C LEU A 161 -3.28 -2.47 -1.92
N GLN A 162 -4.41 -3.06 -2.30
CA GLN A 162 -5.06 -4.05 -1.45
C GLN A 162 -4.49 -5.43 -1.80
N ALA A 163 -3.72 -6.02 -0.87
CA ALA A 163 -3.04 -7.28 -1.11
C ALA A 163 -2.82 -8.07 0.19
N ASP A 164 -2.76 -9.39 0.02
CA ASP A 164 -2.34 -10.31 1.08
C ASP A 164 -0.81 -10.33 1.17
N LEU A 165 -0.28 -10.06 2.35
CA LEU A 165 1.17 -10.05 2.61
C LEU A 165 1.85 -11.40 2.37
N ARG A 166 1.08 -12.49 2.40
CA ARG A 166 1.56 -13.84 2.10
C ARG A 166 1.79 -14.06 0.60
N LYS A 167 1.16 -13.22 -0.26
CA LYS A 167 1.19 -13.34 -1.73
C LYS A 167 1.44 -11.97 -2.37
N LEU A 168 2.62 -11.41 -2.16
CA LEU A 168 2.98 -10.09 -2.64
C LEU A 168 3.00 -10.02 -4.18
N PRO A 169 2.33 -9.02 -4.80
CA PRO A 169 2.23 -8.90 -6.25
C PRO A 169 3.44 -8.20 -6.88
N PHE A 170 4.65 -8.36 -6.36
CA PHE A 170 5.84 -7.65 -6.84
C PHE A 170 6.83 -8.56 -7.56
N ASN A 171 7.47 -8.04 -8.61
CA ASN A 171 8.51 -8.74 -9.35
C ASN A 171 9.82 -8.87 -8.55
N LYS A 172 10.79 -9.65 -9.08
CA LYS A 172 12.09 -9.88 -8.41
C LYS A 172 12.87 -8.58 -8.18
N LYS A 173 12.83 -7.64 -9.13
CA LYS A 173 13.54 -6.34 -9.02
C LYS A 173 13.09 -5.53 -7.81
N PHE A 174 11.80 -5.62 -7.46
CA PHE A 174 11.29 -5.02 -6.24
C PHE A 174 11.89 -5.67 -4.99
N LEU A 175 11.99 -7.00 -4.99
CA LEU A 175 12.43 -7.77 -3.82
C LEU A 175 13.91 -7.54 -3.47
N ASP A 176 14.75 -7.21 -4.42
CA ASP A 176 16.20 -7.00 -4.22
C ASP A 176 16.54 -5.65 -3.57
N ARG A 177 15.56 -4.75 -3.45
CA ARG A 177 15.76 -3.37 -2.96
C ARG A 177 14.94 -3.02 -1.72
N LYS A 178 14.48 -4.03 -0.96
CA LYS A 178 13.53 -3.84 0.15
C LYS A 178 14.11 -3.11 1.36
N SER A 179 13.31 -2.20 1.88
CA SER A 179 13.23 -1.94 3.31
C SER A 179 11.79 -2.24 3.73
N VAL A 180 11.59 -3.27 4.56
CA VAL A 180 10.30 -3.59 5.18
C VAL A 180 10.25 -2.86 6.50
N VAL A 181 9.17 -2.12 6.74
CA VAL A 181 8.89 -1.43 8.00
C VAL A 181 7.59 -1.96 8.58
#